data_4781021f6f0faba0cc8284286777559b
#
_entry.id   4781021f6f0faba0cc8284286777559b
#
_cell.length_a   1.000
_cell.length_b   1.000
_cell.length_c   1.000
_cell.angle_alpha   90.00
_cell.angle_beta   90.00
_cell.angle_gamma   90.00
#
_symmetry.space_group_name_H-M   'P 1'
#
loop_
_entity.id
_entity.type
_entity.pdbx_description
1 polymer ?
#
loop_
_entity_poly.entity_id
_entity_poly.type
_entity_poly.pdbx_seq_one_letter_code
_entity_poly.pdbx_strand_id
1 'polypeptide(L)'
;KDEQLAENIEIKSGPLNLIYEAGDLRYIKFNEIEIVRRVYVAVRDHNWNTVTPTISNVQINTRKNSFEITYNVENIQDDINFVWKAKIVGNSNGSISFKMDGEALSTFWRNRIGFCILLPMNCAETKAQIYHVDGRIEQSIFPKYIAPQLIIEGRPSPVEPFSNMRALTLNMSPDLIVELNFDGDN
;
A
#
# COMPACT_ATOMS: atom_id res chain seq x y z
N LYS A 1 18.77 10.39 -22.75
CA LYS A 1 18.08 11.21 -21.70
C LYS A 1 18.43 10.50 -20.40
N ASP A 2 19.21 11.16 -19.55
CA ASP A 2 19.46 10.69 -18.19
C ASP A 2 18.11 10.74 -17.47
N GLU A 3 17.54 9.58 -17.14
CA GLU A 3 16.42 9.51 -16.21
C GLU A 3 16.97 9.94 -14.87
N GLN A 4 16.51 11.12 -14.42
CA GLN A 4 16.84 11.61 -13.09
C GLN A 4 16.19 10.66 -12.08
N LEU A 5 17.04 9.92 -11.35
CA LEU A 5 16.55 9.01 -10.29
C LEU A 5 15.70 9.80 -9.30
N ALA A 6 14.58 9.22 -8.89
CA ALA A 6 13.73 9.83 -7.88
C ALA A 6 14.52 10.06 -6.58
N GLU A 7 14.37 11.22 -5.97
CA GLU A 7 15.03 11.54 -4.72
C GLU A 7 14.48 10.68 -3.59
N ASN A 8 15.36 9.98 -2.88
CA ASN A 8 15.03 9.17 -1.72
C ASN A 8 15.10 10.04 -0.46
N ILE A 9 13.97 10.21 0.20
CA ILE A 9 13.85 11.04 1.41
C ILE A 9 13.63 10.13 2.61
N GLU A 10 14.60 10.11 3.52
CA GLU A 10 14.48 9.40 4.80
C GLU A 10 13.56 10.18 5.75
N ILE A 11 12.55 9.50 6.28
CA ILE A 11 11.55 10.06 7.20
C ILE A 11 11.29 9.13 8.37
N LYS A 12 10.69 9.67 9.44
CA LYS A 12 10.40 8.93 10.67
C LYS A 12 8.96 9.10 11.13
N SER A 13 8.39 8.00 11.64
CA SER A 13 7.10 7.97 12.32
C SER A 13 7.26 7.27 13.66
N GLY A 14 7.45 8.02 14.74
CA GLY A 14 7.80 7.46 16.05
C GLY A 14 9.04 6.57 15.98
N PRO A 15 8.91 5.27 16.30
CA PRO A 15 10.02 4.31 16.23
C PRO A 15 10.30 3.80 14.81
N LEU A 16 9.46 4.14 13.83
CA LEU A 16 9.59 3.65 12.47
C LEU A 16 10.51 4.55 11.63
N ASN A 17 11.41 3.91 10.87
CA ASN A 17 12.21 4.54 9.82
C ASN A 17 11.70 4.05 8.47
N LEU A 18 11.62 4.93 7.48
CA LEU A 18 11.17 4.60 6.14
C LEU A 18 11.69 5.61 5.11
N ILE A 19 11.52 5.27 3.84
CA ILE A 19 11.88 6.11 2.71
C ILE A 19 10.61 6.53 1.97
N TYR A 20 10.50 7.81 1.66
CA TYR A 20 9.58 8.33 0.65
C TYR A 20 10.31 8.43 -0.68
N GLU A 21 9.76 7.83 -1.74
CA GLU A 21 10.33 7.82 -3.09
C GLU A 21 9.20 7.94 -4.12
N ALA A 22 9.14 9.06 -4.84
CA ALA A 22 8.21 9.27 -5.96
C ALA A 22 6.75 8.86 -5.69
N GLY A 23 6.19 9.24 -4.54
CA GLY A 23 4.81 8.92 -4.14
C GLY A 23 4.66 7.62 -3.35
N ASP A 24 5.71 6.82 -3.24
CA ASP A 24 5.70 5.56 -2.51
C ASP A 24 6.27 5.70 -1.10
N LEU A 25 5.78 4.87 -0.18
CA LEU A 25 6.48 4.57 1.06
C LEU A 25 7.23 3.27 0.91
N ARG A 26 8.52 3.26 1.25
CA ARG A 26 9.38 2.10 1.07
C ARG A 26 10.17 1.77 2.33
N TYR A 27 10.47 0.47 2.49
CA TYR A 27 11.35 -0.06 3.53
C TYR A 27 10.97 0.43 4.93
N ILE A 28 9.68 0.30 5.29
CA ILE A 28 9.21 0.66 6.64
C ILE A 28 9.79 -0.34 7.63
N LYS A 29 10.59 0.16 8.57
CA LYS A 29 11.31 -0.65 9.56
C LYS A 29 10.96 -0.21 10.97
N PHE A 30 10.83 -1.19 11.84
CA PHE A 30 10.89 -1.01 13.29
C PHE A 30 12.27 -1.48 13.76
N ASN A 31 13.11 -0.58 14.20
CA ASN A 31 14.55 -0.83 14.36
C ASN A 31 15.14 -1.42 13.07
N GLU A 32 15.78 -2.59 13.14
CA GLU A 32 16.35 -3.28 11.96
C GLU A 32 15.36 -4.24 11.28
N ILE A 33 14.16 -4.41 11.83
CA ILE A 33 13.15 -5.34 11.29
C ILE A 33 12.30 -4.61 10.25
N GLU A 34 12.39 -5.03 9.00
CA GLU A 34 11.50 -4.55 7.95
C GLU A 34 10.09 -5.15 8.15
N ILE A 35 9.08 -4.27 8.24
CA ILE A 35 7.68 -4.66 8.49
C ILE A 35 6.79 -4.48 7.27
N VAL A 36 7.12 -3.52 6.39
CA VAL A 36 6.45 -3.33 5.09
C VAL A 36 7.51 -2.93 4.06
N ARG A 37 7.52 -3.62 2.91
CA ARG A 37 8.46 -3.34 1.81
C ARG A 37 8.08 -2.10 1.02
N ARG A 38 6.79 -1.96 0.66
CA ARG A 38 6.31 -0.86 -0.18
C ARG A 38 4.82 -0.65 0.02
N VAL A 39 4.40 0.61 0.07
CA VAL A 39 3.00 1.03 -0.07
C VAL A 39 2.91 2.01 -1.22
N TYR A 40 2.07 1.72 -2.20
CA TYR A 40 1.87 2.57 -3.37
C TYR A 40 0.45 2.47 -3.90
N VAL A 41 0.05 3.40 -4.75
CA VAL A 41 -1.22 3.36 -5.47
C VAL A 41 -0.97 2.90 -6.91
N ALA A 42 -1.80 1.97 -7.39
CA ALA A 42 -1.79 1.54 -8.78
C ALA A 42 -3.14 1.84 -9.44
N VAL A 43 -3.09 2.46 -10.62
CA VAL A 43 -4.20 2.51 -11.57
C VAL A 43 -3.88 1.52 -12.67
N ARG A 44 -4.73 0.50 -12.85
CA ARG A 44 -4.53 -0.55 -13.84
C ARG A 44 -5.66 -0.53 -14.86
N ASP A 45 -5.28 -0.52 -16.13
CA ASP A 45 -6.22 -0.65 -17.24
C ASP A 45 -6.91 -2.02 -17.24
N HIS A 46 -7.82 -2.25 -18.16
CA HIS A 46 -8.56 -3.52 -18.28
C HIS A 46 -7.65 -4.71 -18.64
N ASN A 47 -6.45 -4.47 -19.17
CA ASN A 47 -5.45 -5.50 -19.52
C ASN A 47 -4.38 -5.70 -18.42
N TRP A 48 -4.58 -5.16 -17.21
CA TRP A 48 -3.62 -5.20 -16.10
C TRP A 48 -2.35 -4.34 -16.28
N ASN A 49 -2.23 -3.55 -17.35
CA ASN A 49 -1.11 -2.63 -17.47
C ASN A 49 -1.23 -1.50 -16.44
N THR A 50 -0.09 -1.06 -15.94
CA THR A 50 -0.06 0.08 -15.03
C THR A 50 -0.08 1.38 -15.82
N VAL A 51 -1.07 2.23 -15.55
CA VAL A 51 -1.11 3.59 -16.08
C VAL A 51 -0.11 4.43 -15.30
N THR A 52 0.88 4.99 -15.98
CA THR A 52 1.97 5.74 -15.34
C THR A 52 1.43 6.99 -14.65
N PRO A 53 1.73 7.20 -13.34
CA PRO A 53 1.32 8.40 -12.64
C PRO A 53 2.20 9.60 -13.01
N THR A 54 1.59 10.77 -13.16
CA THR A 54 2.29 12.07 -13.17
C THR A 54 2.03 12.75 -11.83
N ILE A 55 3.08 12.92 -11.02
CA ILE A 55 2.99 13.50 -9.69
C ILE A 55 3.32 14.99 -9.75
N SER A 56 2.55 15.79 -9.04
CA SER A 56 2.72 17.25 -8.98
C SER A 56 2.39 17.80 -7.58
N ASN A 57 2.79 19.06 -7.33
CA ASN A 57 2.50 19.78 -6.09
C ASN A 57 2.89 19.02 -4.81
N VAL A 58 4.05 18.37 -4.83
CA VAL A 58 4.57 17.62 -3.69
C VAL A 58 4.94 18.59 -2.57
N GLN A 59 4.35 18.37 -1.39
CA GLN A 59 4.69 19.09 -0.17
C GLN A 59 5.10 18.07 0.90
N ILE A 60 6.28 18.26 1.48
CA ILE A 60 6.85 17.37 2.48
C ILE A 60 7.18 18.18 3.71
N ASN A 61 6.47 17.92 4.80
CA ASN A 61 6.68 18.53 6.11
C ASN A 61 7.17 17.45 7.08
N THR A 62 8.44 17.52 7.47
CA THR A 62 9.05 16.58 8.40
C THR A 62 9.32 17.24 9.75
N ARG A 63 9.16 16.45 10.82
CA ARG A 63 9.56 16.76 12.19
C ARG A 63 10.42 15.61 12.70
N LYS A 64 10.94 15.72 13.91
CA LYS A 64 11.85 14.72 14.49
C LYS A 64 11.31 13.28 14.41
N ASN A 65 10.03 13.06 14.71
CA ASN A 65 9.41 11.72 14.77
C ASN A 65 8.02 11.69 14.10
N SER A 66 7.72 12.60 13.21
CA SER A 66 6.46 12.67 12.48
C SER A 66 6.63 13.37 11.15
N PHE A 67 5.71 13.14 10.23
CA PHE A 67 5.71 13.79 8.91
C PHE A 67 4.30 13.93 8.36
N GLU A 68 4.14 14.85 7.43
CA GLU A 68 2.97 14.95 6.55
C GLU A 68 3.46 15.17 5.12
N ILE A 69 2.94 14.39 4.19
CA ILE A 69 3.24 14.50 2.76
C ILE A 69 1.91 14.61 2.02
N THR A 70 1.82 15.56 1.10
CA THR A 70 0.68 15.71 0.20
C THR A 70 1.16 15.91 -1.22
N TYR A 71 0.42 15.39 -2.20
CA TYR A 71 0.70 15.56 -3.62
C TYR A 71 -0.55 15.29 -4.46
N ASN A 72 -0.55 15.75 -5.70
CA ASN A 72 -1.55 15.46 -6.70
C ASN A 72 -1.00 14.47 -7.72
N VAL A 73 -1.88 13.62 -8.25
CA VAL A 73 -1.50 12.62 -9.26
C VAL A 73 -2.53 12.62 -10.38
N GLU A 74 -2.02 12.51 -11.60
CA GLU A 74 -2.78 12.29 -12.82
C GLU A 74 -2.35 10.98 -13.45
N ASN A 75 -3.32 10.12 -13.76
CA ASN A 75 -3.14 8.90 -14.52
C ASN A 75 -3.92 9.07 -15.83
N ILE A 76 -3.21 9.43 -16.90
CA ILE A 76 -3.79 9.69 -18.21
C ILE A 76 -3.17 8.75 -19.23
N GLN A 77 -3.99 7.93 -19.86
CA GLN A 77 -3.60 7.03 -20.94
C GLN A 77 -4.84 6.61 -21.74
N ASP A 78 -4.84 6.80 -23.05
CA ASP A 78 -5.93 6.48 -23.95
C ASP A 78 -7.26 7.13 -23.50
N ASP A 79 -8.26 6.32 -23.12
CA ASP A 79 -9.54 6.77 -22.56
C ASP A 79 -9.49 6.99 -21.04
N ILE A 80 -8.43 6.58 -20.39
CA ILE A 80 -8.27 6.73 -18.93
C ILE A 80 -7.85 8.15 -18.59
N ASN A 81 -8.69 8.84 -17.82
CA ASN A 81 -8.36 10.10 -17.17
C ASN A 81 -8.84 10.03 -15.71
N PHE A 82 -7.92 9.66 -14.84
CA PHE A 82 -8.15 9.50 -13.41
C PHE A 82 -7.18 10.39 -12.62
N VAL A 83 -7.72 11.24 -11.78
CA VAL A 83 -6.94 12.15 -10.92
C VAL A 83 -7.17 11.80 -9.46
N TRP A 84 -6.16 12.02 -8.62
CA TRP A 84 -6.30 11.80 -7.19
C TRP A 84 -5.33 12.64 -6.38
N LYS A 85 -5.67 12.83 -5.11
CA LYS A 85 -4.84 13.52 -4.13
C LYS A 85 -4.37 12.54 -3.07
N ALA A 86 -3.11 12.64 -2.75
CA ALA A 86 -2.49 11.87 -1.66
C ALA A 86 -2.39 12.70 -0.40
N LYS A 87 -2.66 12.06 0.74
CA LYS A 87 -2.26 12.56 2.05
C LYS A 87 -1.66 11.42 2.86
N ILE A 88 -0.39 11.57 3.22
CA ILE A 88 0.35 10.61 4.03
C ILE A 88 0.74 11.28 5.34
N VAL A 89 0.42 10.67 6.47
CA VAL A 89 0.73 11.19 7.79
C VAL A 89 1.40 10.10 8.63
N GLY A 90 2.60 10.39 9.11
CA GLY A 90 3.29 9.59 10.10
C GLY A 90 3.28 10.29 11.46
N ASN A 91 2.78 9.61 12.49
CA ASN A 91 2.64 10.15 13.84
C ASN A 91 3.77 9.68 14.76
N SER A 92 4.00 10.44 15.83
CA SER A 92 5.04 10.12 16.82
C SER A 92 4.82 8.83 17.62
N ASN A 93 3.63 8.24 17.55
CA ASN A 93 3.32 6.93 18.14
C ASN A 93 3.64 5.74 17.22
N GLY A 94 4.16 5.99 16.00
CA GLY A 94 4.48 4.94 15.03
C GLY A 94 3.32 4.57 14.08
N SER A 95 2.18 5.26 14.14
CA SER A 95 1.12 5.04 13.17
C SER A 95 1.39 5.80 11.87
N ILE A 96 1.10 5.17 10.74
CA ILE A 96 1.18 5.79 9.40
C ILE A 96 -0.18 5.62 8.74
N SER A 97 -0.73 6.71 8.21
CA SER A 97 -1.92 6.67 7.36
C SER A 97 -1.58 7.17 5.96
N PHE A 98 -2.08 6.49 4.95
CA PHE A 98 -1.99 6.89 3.56
C PHE A 98 -3.41 6.95 2.98
N LYS A 99 -3.87 8.14 2.63
CA LYS A 99 -5.19 8.37 2.03
C LYS A 99 -5.02 8.74 0.57
N MET A 100 -5.93 8.21 -0.24
CA MET A 100 -6.13 8.51 -1.64
C MET A 100 -7.56 9.03 -1.81
N ASP A 101 -7.70 10.21 -2.41
CA ASP A 101 -9.00 10.80 -2.75
C ASP A 101 -9.01 11.02 -4.27
N GLY A 102 -9.78 10.21 -5.00
CA GLY A 102 -9.68 10.10 -6.44
C GLY A 102 -11.00 10.30 -7.17
N GLU A 103 -10.89 10.84 -8.39
CA GLU A 103 -12.01 11.13 -9.27
C GLU A 103 -11.70 10.67 -10.70
N ALA A 104 -12.66 9.96 -11.32
CA ALA A 104 -12.62 9.63 -12.75
C ALA A 104 -13.18 10.80 -13.56
N LEU A 105 -12.36 11.44 -14.38
CA LEU A 105 -12.75 12.55 -15.25
C LEU A 105 -13.25 12.08 -16.62
N SER A 106 -13.18 10.77 -16.90
CA SER A 106 -13.71 10.13 -18.10
C SER A 106 -14.37 8.80 -17.73
N THR A 107 -15.13 8.23 -18.65
CA THR A 107 -15.64 6.86 -18.54
C THR A 107 -14.67 5.91 -19.19
N PHE A 108 -14.14 4.95 -18.46
CA PHE A 108 -13.16 3.98 -18.95
C PHE A 108 -13.30 2.60 -18.29
N TRP A 109 -12.79 1.59 -18.95
CA TRP A 109 -12.66 0.25 -18.40
C TRP A 109 -11.39 0.12 -17.58
N ARG A 110 -11.53 -0.34 -16.35
CA ARG A 110 -10.39 -0.57 -15.45
C ARG A 110 -10.38 -2.00 -14.91
N ASN A 111 -9.23 -2.45 -14.52
CA ASN A 111 -9.09 -3.63 -13.69
C ASN A 111 -9.13 -3.24 -12.21
N ARG A 112 -8.12 -2.52 -11.73
CA ARG A 112 -8.03 -2.07 -10.34
C ARG A 112 -7.54 -0.64 -10.23
N ILE A 113 -8.06 0.07 -9.23
CA ILE A 113 -7.55 1.36 -8.75
C ILE A 113 -7.49 1.24 -7.23
N GLY A 114 -6.31 1.50 -6.64
CA GLY A 114 -6.17 1.50 -5.19
C GLY A 114 -4.77 1.14 -4.70
N PHE A 115 -4.68 0.89 -3.41
CA PHE A 115 -3.43 0.58 -2.74
C PHE A 115 -2.90 -0.81 -3.05
N CYS A 116 -1.58 -0.87 -3.17
CA CYS A 116 -0.81 -2.09 -3.19
C CYS A 116 0.17 -2.06 -2.02
N ILE A 117 0.16 -3.11 -1.20
CA ILE A 117 1.06 -3.27 -0.05
C ILE A 117 1.91 -4.50 -0.30
N LEU A 118 3.23 -4.32 -0.34
CA LEU A 118 4.19 -5.42 -0.45
C LEU A 118 4.77 -5.69 0.94
N LEU A 119 4.64 -6.92 1.40
CA LEU A 119 5.21 -7.38 2.64
C LEU A 119 6.58 -8.03 2.40
N PRO A 120 7.55 -7.87 3.31
CA PRO A 120 8.86 -8.49 3.17
C PRO A 120 8.82 -9.99 3.49
N MET A 121 9.87 -10.72 3.05
CA MET A 121 9.94 -12.19 3.23
C MET A 121 9.95 -12.65 4.69
N ASN A 122 10.38 -11.82 5.62
CA ASN A 122 10.35 -12.14 7.06
C ASN A 122 8.93 -12.17 7.65
N CYS A 123 7.90 -11.78 6.88
CA CYS A 123 6.50 -12.01 7.24
C CYS A 123 6.05 -13.46 6.98
N ALA A 124 6.81 -14.22 6.17
CA ALA A 124 6.47 -15.60 5.87
C ALA A 124 6.39 -16.45 7.15
N GLU A 125 5.39 -17.34 7.21
CA GLU A 125 5.15 -18.27 8.30
C GLU A 125 4.83 -17.61 9.67
N THR A 126 4.60 -16.27 9.69
CA THR A 126 4.13 -15.59 10.91
C THR A 126 2.64 -15.87 11.16
N LYS A 127 2.26 -15.85 12.43
CA LYS A 127 0.83 -15.93 12.80
C LYS A 127 0.13 -14.67 12.32
N ALA A 128 -0.99 -14.86 11.64
CA ALA A 128 -1.82 -13.80 11.11
C ALA A 128 -3.23 -13.85 11.70
N GLN A 129 -3.83 -12.69 11.91
CA GLN A 129 -5.25 -12.56 12.21
C GLN A 129 -5.88 -11.65 11.17
N ILE A 130 -6.92 -12.13 10.53
CA ILE A 130 -7.62 -11.46 9.46
C ILE A 130 -8.98 -11.01 9.96
N TYR A 131 -9.29 -9.74 9.78
CA TYR A 131 -10.58 -9.14 10.09
C TYR A 131 -11.29 -8.88 8.75
N HIS A 132 -12.34 -9.62 8.48
CA HIS A 132 -13.10 -9.54 7.24
C HIS A 132 -14.14 -8.41 7.26
N VAL A 133 -14.58 -7.98 6.08
CA VAL A 133 -15.61 -6.94 5.93
C VAL A 133 -16.97 -7.33 6.50
N ASP A 134 -17.27 -8.63 6.60
CA ASP A 134 -18.51 -9.18 7.19
C ASP A 134 -18.42 -9.34 8.72
N GLY A 135 -17.32 -8.92 9.34
CA GLY A 135 -17.09 -8.99 10.79
C GLY A 135 -16.50 -10.32 11.27
N ARG A 136 -16.26 -11.30 10.40
CA ARG A 136 -15.55 -12.54 10.79
C ARG A 136 -14.11 -12.22 11.14
N ILE A 137 -13.58 -12.96 12.12
CA ILE A 137 -12.17 -12.92 12.51
C ILE A 137 -11.60 -14.31 12.30
N GLU A 138 -10.55 -14.39 11.52
CA GLU A 138 -9.91 -15.66 11.16
C GLU A 138 -8.44 -15.67 11.59
N GLN A 139 -7.99 -16.80 12.14
CA GLN A 139 -6.59 -17.04 12.49
C GLN A 139 -5.95 -17.85 11.36
N SER A 140 -4.77 -17.43 10.94
CA SER A 140 -4.04 -18.09 9.87
C SER A 140 -2.53 -17.99 10.07
N ILE A 141 -1.78 -18.58 9.16
CA ILE A 141 -0.34 -18.41 9.04
C ILE A 141 -0.07 -17.72 7.70
N PHE A 142 0.71 -16.63 7.72
CA PHE A 142 1.06 -15.95 6.49
C PHE A 142 1.86 -16.88 5.58
N PRO A 143 1.49 -17.02 4.28
CA PRO A 143 2.07 -18.04 3.43
C PRO A 143 3.56 -17.81 3.19
N LYS A 144 4.31 -18.91 3.09
CA LYS A 144 5.75 -18.90 2.78
C LYS A 144 6.01 -18.53 1.32
N TYR A 145 5.14 -18.99 0.43
CA TYR A 145 5.27 -18.77 -1.01
C TYR A 145 4.04 -18.08 -1.54
N ILE A 146 4.24 -17.22 -2.52
CA ILE A 146 3.13 -16.65 -3.29
C ILE A 146 2.54 -17.78 -4.12
N ALA A 147 1.31 -18.17 -3.81
CA ALA A 147 0.58 -19.14 -4.61
C ALA A 147 0.20 -18.54 -5.97
N PRO A 148 0.26 -19.31 -7.07
CA PRO A 148 -0.32 -18.87 -8.33
C PRO A 148 -1.82 -18.65 -8.13
N GLN A 149 -2.36 -17.59 -8.75
CA GLN A 149 -3.81 -17.39 -8.75
C GLN A 149 -4.48 -18.56 -9.48
N LEU A 150 -5.38 -19.23 -8.79
CA LEU A 150 -6.23 -20.24 -9.42
C LEU A 150 -7.25 -19.53 -10.31
N ILE A 151 -7.42 -20.03 -11.52
CA ILE A 151 -8.48 -19.58 -12.42
C ILE A 151 -9.67 -20.53 -12.23
N ILE A 152 -10.76 -20.02 -11.67
CA ILE A 152 -12.03 -20.75 -11.50
C ILE A 152 -13.07 -20.08 -12.40
N GLU A 153 -13.67 -20.85 -13.31
CA GLU A 153 -14.67 -20.33 -14.29
C GLU A 153 -14.18 -19.11 -15.07
N GLY A 154 -12.88 -19.09 -15.45
CA GLY A 154 -12.27 -17.99 -16.20
C GLY A 154 -11.98 -16.74 -15.40
N ARG A 155 -12.11 -16.75 -14.08
CA ARG A 155 -11.82 -15.63 -13.20
C ARG A 155 -10.71 -15.98 -12.19
N PRO A 156 -9.81 -15.04 -11.87
CA PRO A 156 -8.86 -15.24 -10.79
C PRO A 156 -9.60 -15.44 -9.46
N SER A 157 -9.27 -16.54 -8.76
CA SER A 157 -9.79 -16.77 -7.41
C SER A 157 -9.01 -15.94 -6.38
N PRO A 158 -9.66 -15.34 -5.39
CA PRO A 158 -8.99 -14.74 -4.26
C PRO A 158 -8.07 -15.73 -3.54
N VAL A 159 -6.99 -15.25 -2.95
CA VAL A 159 -6.11 -16.06 -2.09
C VAL A 159 -6.71 -16.09 -0.69
N GLU A 160 -7.45 -17.15 -0.39
CA GLU A 160 -8.04 -17.33 0.95
C GLU A 160 -6.96 -17.69 1.98
N PRO A 161 -7.10 -17.21 3.24
CA PRO A 161 -8.18 -16.35 3.74
C PRO A 161 -7.90 -14.83 3.58
N PHE A 162 -6.89 -14.44 2.81
CA PHE A 162 -6.39 -13.06 2.68
C PHE A 162 -7.19 -12.26 1.63
N SER A 163 -8.50 -12.35 1.68
CA SER A 163 -9.43 -11.62 0.81
C SER A 163 -10.52 -10.91 1.63
N ASN A 164 -11.14 -9.87 1.07
CA ASN A 164 -12.24 -9.12 1.69
C ASN A 164 -11.92 -8.69 3.13
N MET A 165 -10.73 -8.09 3.32
CA MET A 165 -10.21 -7.74 4.64
C MET A 165 -10.48 -6.28 4.98
N ARG A 166 -10.75 -6.01 6.27
CA ARG A 166 -10.69 -4.66 6.87
C ARG A 166 -9.42 -4.45 7.67
N ALA A 167 -8.83 -5.52 8.19
CA ALA A 167 -7.52 -5.44 8.84
C ALA A 167 -6.78 -6.78 8.74
N LEU A 168 -5.47 -6.67 8.82
CA LEU A 168 -4.55 -7.80 8.93
C LEU A 168 -3.56 -7.52 10.05
N THR A 169 -3.45 -8.44 11.01
CA THR A 169 -2.45 -8.38 12.06
C THR A 169 -1.42 -9.49 11.85
N LEU A 170 -0.14 -9.15 11.89
CA LEU A 170 0.99 -10.08 11.76
C LEU A 170 1.84 -10.08 13.04
N ASN A 171 2.04 -11.23 13.64
CA ASN A 171 2.90 -11.40 14.82
C ASN A 171 4.35 -11.65 14.37
N MET A 172 5.10 -10.56 14.10
CA MET A 172 6.45 -10.62 13.58
C MET A 172 7.46 -11.18 14.59
N SER A 173 7.25 -10.92 15.89
CA SER A 173 7.99 -11.47 17.03
C SER A 173 7.12 -11.38 18.29
N PRO A 174 7.56 -11.97 19.45
CA PRO A 174 6.81 -11.87 20.71
C PRO A 174 6.49 -10.42 21.12
N ASP A 175 7.34 -9.48 20.77
CA ASP A 175 7.24 -8.07 21.16
C ASP A 175 6.88 -7.13 19.99
N LEU A 176 6.59 -7.68 18.80
CA LEU A 176 6.30 -6.89 17.61
C LEU A 176 5.08 -7.44 16.87
N ILE A 177 4.01 -6.68 16.95
CA ILE A 177 2.79 -6.91 16.17
C ILE A 177 2.64 -5.77 15.16
N VAL A 178 2.44 -6.13 13.91
CA VAL A 178 2.15 -5.19 12.83
C VAL A 178 0.66 -5.28 12.50
N GLU A 179 -0.03 -4.16 12.50
CA GLU A 179 -1.44 -4.07 12.14
C GLU A 179 -1.59 -3.20 10.89
N LEU A 180 -2.26 -3.73 9.90
CA LEU A 180 -2.63 -3.05 8.67
C LEU A 180 -4.15 -2.90 8.63
N ASN A 181 -4.63 -1.67 8.57
CA ASN A 181 -6.05 -1.36 8.48
C ASN A 181 -6.39 -0.84 7.10
N PHE A 182 -7.50 -1.31 6.53
CA PHE A 182 -7.99 -0.97 5.20
C PHE A 182 -9.35 -0.31 5.31
N ASP A 183 -9.47 0.88 4.74
CA ASP A 183 -10.71 1.64 4.67
C ASP A 183 -11.03 2.00 3.22
N GLY A 184 -12.32 2.22 2.92
CA GLY A 184 -12.81 2.51 1.58
C GLY A 184 -13.61 1.36 0.96
N ASP A 185 -13.81 1.46 -0.35
CA ASP A 185 -14.53 0.45 -1.13
C ASP A 185 -13.65 -0.77 -1.40
N ASN A 186 -14.28 -1.94 -1.47
CA ASN A 186 -13.62 -3.23 -1.79
C ASN A 186 -13.77 -3.58 -3.26
#